data_bcf353dc3fa30969b5a715a79eb1a657
#
_entry.id   bcf353dc3fa30969b5a715a79eb1a657
#
_cell.length_a   1.000
_cell.length_b   1.000
_cell.length_c   1.000
_cell.angle_alpha   90.00
_cell.angle_beta   90.00
_cell.angle_gamma   90.00
#
_symmetry.space_group_name_H-M   'P 1'
#
loop_
_entity.id
_entity.type
_entity.pdbx_description
1 polymer ?
#
loop_
_entity_poly.entity_id
_entity_poly.type
_entity_poly.pdbx_seq_one_letter_code
_entity_poly.pdbx_strand_id
1 'polypeptide(L)'
;SFIATYQASIGISDKRGQDFEHVVWSDSIITDIYTDTRSAVKNRKHFTEFIVPTGNQYELIGELQDRDTRKKGILKKKIDYRSYDKTPSLLDPNYLLDLTGDWGFGKDKIPTRGFRVREIGEGVDVKITGFIDKGEYEVNIFLSNSTISDSLIQRFSGLGERGYFNETIFIPATKFSSLKNDFRIELLQGKNKVEKRSSFTIYKPGISSYVFDIDIALKQMKYILRNDERSKLNVRSKEDKEELFYSLWKERDPTPQTERNELMEEYYERVSYVNEHFDGW
;
A
#
# COMPACT_ATOMS: atom_id res chain seq x y z
N SER A 1 3.02 -32.09 7.31
CA SER A 1 2.90 -30.63 7.50
C SER A 1 4.28 -29.99 7.56
N PHE A 2 4.40 -28.78 7.03
CA PHE A 2 5.59 -27.94 7.12
C PHE A 2 5.31 -26.88 8.18
N ILE A 3 6.25 -26.68 9.09
CA ILE A 3 6.13 -25.72 10.20
C ILE A 3 7.34 -24.81 10.15
N ALA A 4 7.14 -23.51 10.24
CA ALA A 4 8.18 -22.52 10.44
C ALA A 4 7.87 -21.71 11.69
N THR A 5 8.77 -21.69 12.65
CA THR A 5 8.64 -20.88 13.88
C THR A 5 9.52 -19.65 13.79
N TYR A 6 8.96 -18.50 14.15
CA TYR A 6 9.69 -17.25 14.06
C TYR A 6 9.39 -16.31 15.21
N GLN A 7 10.27 -15.35 15.38
CA GLN A 7 10.08 -14.20 16.25
C GLN A 7 10.20 -12.93 15.39
N ALA A 8 9.19 -12.09 15.45
CA ALA A 8 9.20 -10.78 14.83
C ALA A 8 9.23 -9.71 15.94
N SER A 9 9.93 -8.63 15.69
CA SER A 9 9.89 -7.48 16.58
C SER A 9 9.93 -6.18 15.81
N ILE A 10 9.39 -5.13 16.40
CA ILE A 10 9.50 -3.78 15.89
C ILE A 10 9.71 -2.84 17.07
N GLY A 11 10.68 -1.93 16.92
CA GLY A 11 10.99 -0.92 17.90
C GLY A 11 11.16 0.44 17.26
N ILE A 12 10.96 1.48 18.06
CA ILE A 12 11.18 2.86 17.66
C ILE A 12 12.12 3.54 18.65
N SER A 13 13.17 4.18 18.13
CA SER A 13 14.16 4.90 18.92
C SER A 13 14.38 6.31 18.38
N ASP A 14 14.90 7.21 19.20
CA ASP A 14 15.35 8.53 18.75
C ASP A 14 16.75 8.46 18.10
N LYS A 15 17.23 9.61 17.60
CA LYS A 15 18.58 9.72 17.04
C LYS A 15 19.73 9.39 18.02
N ARG A 16 19.47 9.44 19.31
CA ARG A 16 20.47 9.15 20.34
C ARG A 16 20.48 7.68 20.73
N GLY A 17 19.59 6.87 20.08
CA GLY A 17 19.42 5.45 20.38
C GLY A 17 18.62 5.18 21.65
N GLN A 18 17.88 6.18 22.15
CA GLN A 18 16.94 5.97 23.24
C GLN A 18 15.70 5.27 22.70
N ASP A 19 15.44 4.06 23.15
CA ASP A 19 14.23 3.31 22.79
C ASP A 19 13.02 3.94 23.47
N PHE A 20 11.98 4.17 22.67
CA PHE A 20 10.69 4.63 23.17
C PHE A 20 9.78 3.46 23.44
N GLU A 21 9.71 2.52 22.52
CA GLU A 21 8.82 1.37 22.62
C GLU A 21 9.34 0.22 21.75
N HIS A 22 9.11 -1.01 22.20
CA HIS A 22 9.50 -2.22 21.47
C HIS A 22 8.46 -3.31 21.69
N VAL A 23 7.99 -3.89 20.59
CA VAL A 23 6.99 -4.97 20.62
C VAL A 23 7.56 -6.21 19.95
N VAL A 24 7.28 -7.37 20.54
CA VAL A 24 7.78 -8.66 20.09
C VAL A 24 6.62 -9.64 19.93
N TRP A 25 6.59 -10.33 18.81
CA TRP A 25 5.68 -11.43 18.52
C TRP A 25 6.45 -12.73 18.32
N SER A 26 5.91 -13.82 18.81
CA SER A 26 6.37 -15.18 18.50
C SER A 26 5.19 -15.95 17.93
N ASP A 27 5.37 -16.51 16.74
CA ASP A 27 4.31 -17.20 16.02
C ASP A 27 4.87 -18.33 15.17
N SER A 28 3.98 -19.12 14.57
CA SER A 28 4.32 -20.19 13.65
C SER A 28 3.42 -20.18 12.42
N ILE A 29 4.00 -20.55 11.29
CA ILE A 29 3.25 -20.77 10.04
C ILE A 29 3.26 -22.28 9.78
N ILE A 30 2.07 -22.83 9.60
CA ILE A 30 1.86 -24.26 9.35
C ILE A 30 1.17 -24.40 8.00
N THR A 31 1.66 -25.29 7.14
CA THR A 31 1.02 -25.66 5.88
C THR A 31 1.29 -27.11 5.55
N ASP A 32 0.34 -27.77 4.88
CA ASP A 32 0.50 -29.13 4.36
C ASP A 32 0.94 -29.13 2.89
N ILE A 33 0.97 -27.98 2.26
CA ILE A 33 1.26 -27.82 0.84
C ILE A 33 2.68 -27.23 0.68
N TYR A 34 3.56 -27.96 0.02
CA TYR A 34 4.95 -27.52 -0.18
C TYR A 34 5.06 -26.19 -0.95
N THR A 35 4.26 -25.98 -1.97
CA THR A 35 4.28 -24.72 -2.74
C THR A 35 3.92 -23.51 -1.90
N ASP A 36 3.11 -23.68 -0.87
CA ASP A 36 2.75 -22.61 0.07
C ASP A 36 3.94 -22.12 0.90
N THR A 37 4.92 -22.99 1.19
CA THR A 37 6.13 -22.61 1.93
C THR A 37 7.00 -21.59 1.18
N ARG A 38 6.78 -21.45 -0.12
CA ARG A 38 7.47 -20.50 -1.01
C ARG A 38 6.56 -19.40 -1.53
N SER A 39 5.31 -19.35 -1.07
CA SER A 39 4.32 -18.39 -1.54
C SER A 39 4.57 -17.00 -0.93
N ALA A 40 4.75 -16.00 -1.78
CA ALA A 40 4.76 -14.60 -1.35
C ALA A 40 3.38 -14.07 -0.90
N VAL A 41 2.31 -14.81 -1.21
CA VAL A 41 0.92 -14.44 -0.90
C VAL A 41 0.50 -14.93 0.48
N LYS A 42 0.96 -16.13 0.89
CA LYS A 42 0.70 -16.67 2.22
C LYS A 42 1.72 -16.11 3.21
N ASN A 43 1.34 -15.05 3.91
CA ASN A 43 2.17 -14.39 4.90
C ASN A 43 1.39 -14.12 6.19
N ARG A 44 2.08 -13.93 7.29
CA ARG A 44 1.54 -13.38 8.54
C ARG A 44 1.87 -11.89 8.60
N LYS A 45 0.94 -11.12 9.14
CA LYS A 45 1.11 -9.69 9.35
C LYS A 45 0.99 -9.40 10.84
N HIS A 46 1.93 -8.64 11.37
CA HIS A 46 1.88 -8.13 12.73
C HIS A 46 1.82 -6.60 12.68
N PHE A 47 1.01 -6.02 13.54
CA PHE A 47 0.76 -4.58 13.59
C PHE A 47 0.95 -4.07 15.00
N THR A 48 1.47 -2.87 15.09
CA THR A 48 1.51 -2.10 16.34
C THR A 48 1.42 -0.62 16.03
N GLU A 49 1.02 0.16 17.01
CA GLU A 49 0.96 1.62 16.94
C GLU A 49 1.90 2.19 18.00
N PHE A 50 2.75 3.12 17.63
CA PHE A 50 3.62 3.84 18.51
C PHE A 50 3.19 5.30 18.60
N ILE A 51 3.14 5.83 19.80
CA ILE A 51 2.87 7.26 20.05
C ILE A 51 4.18 7.93 20.39
N VAL A 52 4.63 8.83 19.51
CA VAL A 52 5.89 9.55 19.69
C VAL A 52 5.68 11.06 19.57
N PRO A 53 6.49 11.89 20.27
CA PRO A 53 6.44 13.35 20.13
C PRO A 53 6.75 13.82 18.71
N THR A 54 6.11 14.89 18.28
CA THR A 54 6.47 15.60 17.03
C THR A 54 7.79 16.36 17.19
N GLY A 55 8.29 16.96 16.10
CA GLY A 55 9.50 17.78 16.13
C GLY A 55 10.82 16.99 16.13
N ASN A 56 10.78 15.66 16.09
CA ASN A 56 11.95 14.81 16.16
C ASN A 56 12.11 13.90 14.93
N GLN A 57 13.29 13.28 14.82
CA GLN A 57 13.56 12.18 13.92
C GLN A 57 13.68 10.89 14.73
N TYR A 58 13.13 9.81 14.16
CA TYR A 58 13.13 8.48 14.76
C TYR A 58 13.72 7.46 13.82
N GLU A 59 14.23 6.38 14.37
CA GLU A 59 14.60 5.18 13.63
C GLU A 59 13.63 4.05 14.03
N LEU A 60 12.94 3.50 13.04
CA LEU A 60 12.13 2.30 13.19
C LEU A 60 13.01 1.10 12.84
N ILE A 61 13.05 0.12 13.73
CA ILE A 61 13.85 -1.10 13.56
C ILE A 61 12.90 -2.29 13.61
N GLY A 62 12.78 -2.99 12.49
CA GLY A 62 12.09 -4.27 12.40
C GLY A 62 13.10 -5.41 12.39
N GLU A 63 12.89 -6.43 13.19
CA GLU A 63 13.70 -7.65 13.19
C GLU A 63 12.79 -8.87 12.99
N LEU A 64 13.21 -9.79 12.13
CA LEU A 64 12.59 -11.10 11.96
C LEU A 64 13.66 -12.17 12.19
N GLN A 65 13.42 -13.07 13.13
CA GLN A 65 14.29 -14.20 13.42
C GLN A 65 13.56 -15.51 13.15
N ASP A 66 14.12 -16.34 12.29
CA ASP A 66 13.77 -17.75 12.17
C ASP A 66 14.32 -18.50 13.40
N ARG A 67 13.45 -19.15 14.15
CA ARG A 67 13.84 -19.85 15.37
C ARG A 67 14.52 -21.18 15.12
N ASP A 68 14.27 -21.78 13.97
CA ASP A 68 14.84 -23.09 13.63
C ASP A 68 16.27 -22.92 13.11
N THR A 69 16.50 -21.98 12.22
CA THR A 69 17.83 -21.72 11.64
C THR A 69 18.62 -20.63 12.35
N ARG A 70 17.98 -19.87 13.24
CA ARG A 70 18.53 -18.69 13.94
C ARG A 70 18.96 -17.55 13.01
N LYS A 71 18.58 -17.61 11.73
CA LYS A 71 18.82 -16.52 10.79
C LYS A 71 17.98 -15.32 11.15
N LYS A 72 18.58 -14.11 10.99
CA LYS A 72 17.93 -12.85 11.27
C LYS A 72 17.91 -11.95 10.05
N GLY A 73 16.78 -11.28 9.82
CA GLY A 73 16.64 -10.17 8.93
C GLY A 73 16.36 -8.90 9.73
N ILE A 74 17.03 -7.80 9.41
CA ILE A 74 16.83 -6.50 10.08
C ILE A 74 16.52 -5.46 9.03
N LEU A 75 15.43 -4.72 9.24
CA LEU A 75 15.03 -3.58 8.45
C LEU A 75 15.10 -2.32 9.31
N LYS A 76 15.76 -1.27 8.83
CA LYS A 76 15.80 0.03 9.49
C LYS A 76 15.19 1.09 8.59
N LYS A 77 14.32 1.92 9.16
CA LYS A 77 13.69 3.02 8.46
C LYS A 77 13.72 4.30 9.28
N LYS A 78 14.27 5.36 8.71
CA LYS A 78 14.22 6.69 9.33
C LYS A 78 12.88 7.34 9.07
N ILE A 79 12.31 7.94 10.12
CA ILE A 79 11.06 8.68 10.09
C ILE A 79 11.35 10.10 10.55
N ASP A 80 10.93 11.09 9.78
CA ASP A 80 11.16 12.50 10.09
C ASP A 80 9.83 13.19 10.41
N TYR A 81 9.63 13.50 11.69
CA TYR A 81 8.46 14.22 12.18
C TYR A 81 8.76 15.68 12.58
N ARG A 82 9.92 16.22 12.19
CA ARG A 82 10.31 17.61 12.51
C ARG A 82 9.39 18.64 11.85
N SER A 83 8.89 18.34 10.66
CA SER A 83 7.98 19.25 9.95
C SER A 83 6.60 19.37 10.59
N TYR A 84 6.20 18.40 11.42
CA TYR A 84 4.89 18.38 12.08
C TYR A 84 4.82 19.20 13.37
N ASP A 85 5.89 19.85 13.75
CA ASP A 85 5.90 20.86 14.82
C ASP A 85 5.20 22.18 14.42
N LYS A 86 4.95 22.37 13.12
CA LYS A 86 4.28 23.55 12.57
C LYS A 86 2.81 23.23 12.32
N THR A 87 1.94 24.17 12.74
CA THR A 87 0.51 24.10 12.47
C THR A 87 0.11 25.10 11.40
N PRO A 88 -0.84 24.79 10.54
CA PRO A 88 -1.45 23.47 10.35
C PRO A 88 -0.51 22.49 9.63
N SER A 89 -0.63 21.19 9.91
CA SER A 89 0.09 20.14 9.18
C SER A 89 -0.74 18.85 9.06
N LEU A 90 -0.44 18.03 8.04
CA LEU A 90 -1.12 16.76 7.76
C LEU A 90 -0.13 15.61 7.81
N LEU A 91 -0.49 14.54 8.50
CA LEU A 91 0.16 13.25 8.36
C LEU A 91 -0.27 12.57 7.05
N ASP A 92 0.51 11.56 6.64
CA ASP A 92 0.05 10.72 5.54
C ASP A 92 -1.20 9.95 5.97
N PRO A 93 -2.22 9.84 5.10
CA PRO A 93 -3.44 9.12 5.43
C PRO A 93 -3.17 7.64 5.65
N ASN A 94 -3.89 7.04 6.59
CA ASN A 94 -3.89 5.60 6.78
C ASN A 94 -5.15 5.01 6.15
N TYR A 95 -4.96 4.05 5.25
CA TYR A 95 -6.05 3.30 4.66
C TYR A 95 -6.31 2.07 5.51
N LEU A 96 -7.53 1.94 6.01
CA LEU A 96 -7.94 0.86 6.90
C LEU A 96 -8.83 -0.11 6.13
N LEU A 97 -8.43 -1.35 6.08
CA LEU A 97 -9.17 -2.41 5.42
C LEU A 97 -9.77 -3.36 6.44
N ASP A 98 -11.02 -3.72 6.21
CA ASP A 98 -11.65 -4.81 6.91
C ASP A 98 -11.25 -6.12 6.22
N LEU A 99 -10.25 -6.79 6.76
CA LEU A 99 -9.83 -8.11 6.29
C LEU A 99 -10.66 -9.18 6.99
N THR A 100 -11.95 -9.25 6.65
CA THR A 100 -12.82 -10.37 7.03
C THR A 100 -12.47 -11.59 6.18
N GLY A 101 -11.54 -12.38 6.64
CA GLY A 101 -11.13 -13.61 5.96
C GLY A 101 -10.11 -14.38 6.78
N ASP A 102 -9.77 -15.59 6.39
CA ASP A 102 -8.94 -16.64 7.02
C ASP A 102 -7.57 -16.23 7.62
N TRP A 103 -7.34 -14.97 7.89
CA TRP A 103 -6.05 -14.44 8.36
C TRP A 103 -5.87 -14.48 9.88
N GLY A 104 -6.88 -14.97 10.64
CA GLY A 104 -6.76 -15.17 12.08
C GLY A 104 -6.66 -13.89 12.93
N PHE A 105 -6.86 -12.73 12.34
CA PHE A 105 -6.98 -11.47 13.05
C PHE A 105 -8.47 -11.21 13.34
N GLY A 106 -8.78 -10.79 14.56
CA GLY A 106 -10.12 -10.36 14.92
C GLY A 106 -10.63 -9.25 13.98
N LYS A 107 -11.83 -8.74 14.23
CA LYS A 107 -12.52 -7.72 13.42
C LYS A 107 -11.79 -6.36 13.32
N ASP A 108 -10.48 -6.32 13.58
CA ASP A 108 -9.72 -5.07 13.61
C ASP A 108 -9.32 -4.67 12.18
N LYS A 109 -9.66 -3.44 11.84
CA LYS A 109 -9.25 -2.82 10.57
C LYS A 109 -7.74 -2.62 10.55
N ILE A 110 -7.10 -3.12 9.51
CA ILE A 110 -5.64 -3.10 9.39
C ILE A 110 -5.21 -1.90 8.56
N PRO A 111 -4.27 -1.07 9.05
CA PRO A 111 -3.72 0.02 8.25
C PRO A 111 -2.89 -0.54 7.09
N THR A 112 -3.22 -0.10 5.89
CA THR A 112 -2.46 -0.39 4.69
C THR A 112 -2.02 0.93 4.06
N ARG A 113 -0.75 1.08 3.75
CA ARG A 113 -0.20 2.31 3.20
C ARG A 113 0.39 2.04 1.83
N GLY A 114 -0.17 2.70 0.82
CA GLY A 114 0.32 2.59 -0.55
C GLY A 114 0.23 1.17 -1.12
N PHE A 115 -0.73 0.37 -0.65
CA PHE A 115 -0.72 -1.06 -0.86
C PHE A 115 -1.71 -1.53 -1.91
N ARG A 116 -1.39 -2.66 -2.33
CA ARG A 116 -1.94 -3.58 -3.28
C ARG A 116 -3.00 -4.39 -2.55
N VAL A 117 -4.24 -4.12 -2.80
CA VAL A 117 -5.38 -4.80 -2.18
C VAL A 117 -6.12 -5.59 -3.24
N ARG A 118 -6.33 -6.87 -2.98
CA ARG A 118 -7.09 -7.73 -3.89
C ARG A 118 -8.57 -7.44 -3.84
N GLU A 119 -9.07 -7.19 -2.63
CA GLU A 119 -10.48 -6.95 -2.39
C GLU A 119 -10.63 -5.80 -1.41
N ILE A 120 -11.51 -4.87 -1.73
CA ILE A 120 -11.83 -3.73 -0.88
C ILE A 120 -13.22 -3.87 -0.24
N GLY A 121 -13.88 -5.02 -0.41
CA GLY A 121 -15.24 -5.25 0.08
C GLY A 121 -16.19 -4.13 -0.33
N GLU A 122 -16.88 -3.55 0.64
CA GLU A 122 -17.77 -2.40 0.42
C GLU A 122 -17.04 -1.08 0.21
N GLY A 123 -15.79 -0.97 0.64
CA GLY A 123 -14.98 0.24 0.52
C GLY A 123 -13.76 0.26 1.42
N VAL A 124 -13.21 1.44 1.61
CA VAL A 124 -12.01 1.68 2.40
C VAL A 124 -12.28 2.79 3.39
N ASP A 125 -11.93 2.57 4.66
CA ASP A 125 -11.85 3.65 5.63
C ASP A 125 -10.50 4.37 5.51
N VAL A 126 -10.54 5.68 5.43
CA VAL A 126 -9.34 6.52 5.37
C VAL A 126 -9.26 7.35 6.63
N LYS A 127 -8.26 7.05 7.46
CA LYS A 127 -7.96 7.80 8.68
C LYS A 127 -7.06 8.97 8.33
N ILE A 128 -7.53 10.18 8.60
CA ILE A 128 -6.84 11.44 8.33
C ILE A 128 -6.50 12.10 9.66
N THR A 129 -5.23 12.36 9.86
CA THR A 129 -4.72 13.00 11.05
C THR A 129 -3.96 14.27 10.69
N GLY A 130 -4.21 15.33 11.40
CA GLY A 130 -3.50 16.60 11.23
C GLY A 130 -3.34 17.36 12.54
N PHE A 131 -2.34 18.24 12.56
CA PHE A 131 -2.11 19.15 13.68
C PHE A 131 -2.64 20.52 13.33
N ILE A 132 -3.37 21.14 14.26
CA ILE A 132 -4.08 22.41 14.08
C ILE A 132 -3.91 23.33 15.29
N ASP A 133 -4.00 24.62 15.05
CA ASP A 133 -4.15 25.61 16.12
C ASP A 133 -5.61 25.74 16.54
N LYS A 134 -5.85 26.56 17.58
CA LYS A 134 -7.21 26.91 18.00
C LYS A 134 -7.91 27.67 16.88
N GLY A 135 -9.15 27.27 16.57
CA GLY A 135 -9.98 27.92 15.56
C GLY A 135 -10.65 26.95 14.60
N GLU A 136 -11.37 27.51 13.64
CA GLU A 136 -12.03 26.71 12.61
C GLU A 136 -11.01 26.12 11.64
N TYR A 137 -11.27 24.90 11.19
CA TYR A 137 -10.53 24.23 10.13
C TYR A 137 -11.47 23.51 9.17
N GLU A 138 -11.02 23.30 7.96
CA GLU A 138 -11.72 22.53 6.93
C GLU A 138 -10.74 21.53 6.28
N VAL A 139 -11.22 20.33 6.02
CA VAL A 139 -10.49 19.30 5.28
C VAL A 139 -11.27 18.94 4.03
N ASN A 140 -10.62 19.04 2.89
CA ASN A 140 -11.15 18.63 1.59
C ASN A 140 -10.37 17.42 1.07
N ILE A 141 -11.08 16.41 0.60
CA ILE A 141 -10.51 15.16 0.09
C ILE A 141 -10.92 14.99 -1.36
N PHE A 142 -9.92 14.93 -2.21
CA PHE A 142 -10.06 14.75 -3.64
C PHE A 142 -9.57 13.37 -4.04
N LEU A 143 -10.23 12.79 -5.01
CA LEU A 143 -9.85 11.52 -5.63
C LEU A 143 -9.62 11.73 -7.13
N SER A 144 -8.55 11.14 -7.62
CA SER A 144 -8.24 11.04 -9.03
C SER A 144 -7.88 9.59 -9.37
N ASN A 145 -8.47 9.08 -10.44
CA ASN A 145 -8.18 7.76 -10.97
C ASN A 145 -8.55 7.71 -12.47
N SER A 146 -8.57 6.53 -13.07
CA SER A 146 -8.88 6.41 -14.51
C SER A 146 -10.29 6.85 -14.91
N THR A 147 -11.23 6.95 -13.96
CA THR A 147 -12.64 7.32 -14.20
C THR A 147 -13.02 8.66 -13.57
N ILE A 148 -12.26 9.11 -12.59
CA ILE A 148 -12.51 10.34 -11.83
C ILE A 148 -11.29 11.24 -11.96
N SER A 149 -11.50 12.49 -12.41
CA SER A 149 -10.46 13.51 -12.52
C SER A 149 -10.55 14.47 -11.35
N ASP A 150 -9.59 14.41 -10.43
CA ASP A 150 -9.37 15.30 -9.27
C ASP A 150 -10.65 15.90 -8.67
N SER A 151 -11.60 15.03 -8.36
CA SER A 151 -12.92 15.42 -7.88
C SER A 151 -12.99 15.42 -6.36
N LEU A 152 -13.62 16.43 -5.78
CA LEU A 152 -13.93 16.47 -4.35
C LEU A 152 -14.91 15.34 -4.01
N ILE A 153 -14.49 14.40 -3.18
CA ILE A 153 -15.29 13.25 -2.77
C ILE A 153 -15.85 13.38 -1.36
N GLN A 154 -15.16 14.14 -0.51
CA GLN A 154 -15.54 14.34 0.87
C GLN A 154 -15.02 15.69 1.39
N ARG A 155 -15.80 16.28 2.31
CA ARG A 155 -15.43 17.48 3.05
C ARG A 155 -15.91 17.35 4.48
N PHE A 156 -15.09 17.77 5.43
CA PHE A 156 -15.51 17.97 6.80
C PHE A 156 -14.85 19.23 7.38
N SER A 157 -15.45 19.79 8.41
CA SER A 157 -14.94 20.94 9.12
C SER A 157 -15.18 20.78 10.62
N GLY A 158 -14.41 21.49 11.41
CA GLY A 158 -14.52 21.46 12.85
C GLY A 158 -13.95 22.71 13.50
N LEU A 159 -14.19 22.82 14.80
CA LEU A 159 -13.56 23.81 15.65
C LEU A 159 -12.48 23.09 16.47
N GLY A 160 -11.21 23.33 16.13
CA GLY A 160 -10.07 22.77 16.83
C GLY A 160 -9.71 23.58 18.05
N GLU A 161 -9.34 22.91 19.13
CA GLU A 161 -8.47 23.47 20.15
C GLU A 161 -7.03 23.15 19.75
N ARG A 162 -6.04 23.91 20.24
CA ARG A 162 -4.65 23.64 19.87
C ARG A 162 -4.29 22.16 20.15
N GLY A 163 -3.94 21.44 19.09
CA GLY A 163 -3.69 20.00 19.19
C GLY A 163 -3.75 19.29 17.84
N TYR A 164 -4.42 18.18 17.81
CA TYR A 164 -4.59 17.37 16.61
C TYR A 164 -6.06 17.00 16.40
N PHE A 165 -6.43 16.74 15.16
CA PHE A 165 -7.67 16.07 14.80
C PHE A 165 -7.36 14.69 14.21
N ASN A 166 -8.31 13.79 14.31
CA ASN A 166 -8.18 12.42 13.84
C ASN A 166 -9.56 11.94 13.39
N GLU A 167 -9.79 12.00 12.07
CA GLU A 167 -11.08 11.68 11.47
C GLU A 167 -10.95 10.45 10.58
N THR A 168 -11.96 9.62 10.60
CA THR A 168 -12.06 8.47 9.71
C THR A 168 -13.25 8.64 8.77
N ILE A 169 -12.98 8.60 7.48
CA ILE A 169 -14.00 8.67 6.44
C ILE A 169 -14.10 7.34 5.70
N PHE A 170 -15.31 6.94 5.34
CA PHE A 170 -15.54 5.78 4.51
C PHE A 170 -15.68 6.19 3.04
N ILE A 171 -14.93 5.53 2.17
CA ILE A 171 -15.00 5.72 0.72
C ILE A 171 -15.50 4.42 0.10
N PRO A 172 -16.69 4.41 -0.53
CA PRO A 172 -17.26 3.20 -1.08
C PRO A 172 -16.46 2.66 -2.28
N ALA A 173 -16.46 1.35 -2.43
CA ALA A 173 -15.74 0.63 -3.50
C ALA A 173 -16.07 1.16 -4.90
N THR A 174 -17.28 1.66 -5.11
CA THR A 174 -17.74 2.23 -6.38
C THR A 174 -17.00 3.49 -6.83
N LYS A 175 -16.29 4.15 -5.92
CA LYS A 175 -15.46 5.32 -6.23
C LYS A 175 -14.07 4.97 -6.73
N PHE A 176 -13.63 3.74 -6.50
CA PHE A 176 -12.30 3.32 -6.88
C PHE A 176 -12.28 2.74 -8.31
N SER A 177 -11.21 3.03 -9.03
CA SER A 177 -10.87 2.28 -10.21
C SER A 177 -9.95 1.11 -9.87
N SER A 178 -9.93 0.10 -10.71
CA SER A 178 -8.86 -0.89 -10.66
C SER A 178 -7.52 -0.21 -10.96
N LEU A 179 -6.47 -0.68 -10.28
CA LEU A 179 -5.13 -0.15 -10.27
C LEU A 179 -4.99 1.10 -9.39
N LYS A 180 -4.53 2.22 -9.91
CA LYS A 180 -4.10 3.35 -9.11
C LYS A 180 -5.23 4.32 -8.80
N ASN A 181 -5.33 4.73 -7.54
CA ASN A 181 -6.22 5.78 -7.06
C ASN A 181 -5.37 6.80 -6.29
N ASP A 182 -5.34 8.05 -6.76
CA ASP A 182 -4.57 9.12 -6.17
C ASP A 182 -5.45 10.01 -5.31
N PHE A 183 -5.06 10.20 -4.06
CA PHE A 183 -5.70 11.08 -3.11
C PHE A 183 -4.94 12.38 -2.96
N ARG A 184 -5.67 13.47 -2.90
CA ARG A 184 -5.18 14.79 -2.53
C ARG A 184 -6.02 15.30 -1.37
N ILE A 185 -5.39 15.53 -0.23
CA ILE A 185 -6.02 15.98 1.00
C ILE A 185 -5.54 17.40 1.27
N GLU A 186 -6.47 18.33 1.44
CA GLU A 186 -6.20 19.72 1.75
C GLU A 186 -6.73 20.05 3.15
N LEU A 187 -5.89 20.62 3.98
CA LEU A 187 -6.26 21.18 5.27
C LEU A 187 -6.17 22.71 5.18
N LEU A 188 -7.26 23.36 5.48
CA LEU A 188 -7.41 24.81 5.49
C LEU A 188 -7.61 25.27 6.94
N GLN A 189 -6.78 26.20 7.40
CA GLN A 189 -6.96 26.84 8.70
C GLN A 189 -6.55 28.30 8.61
N GLY A 190 -7.51 29.21 8.79
CA GLY A 190 -7.32 30.64 8.59
C GLY A 190 -6.87 30.96 7.16
N LYS A 191 -5.66 31.53 7.00
CA LYS A 191 -5.06 31.81 5.68
C LYS A 191 -4.11 30.70 5.20
N ASN A 192 -3.89 29.69 6.03
CA ASN A 192 -2.93 28.61 5.74
C ASN A 192 -3.63 27.46 5.04
N LYS A 193 -2.97 26.93 4.01
CA LYS A 193 -3.37 25.72 3.31
C LYS A 193 -2.19 24.73 3.31
N VAL A 194 -2.46 23.50 3.69
CA VAL A 194 -1.52 22.40 3.62
C VAL A 194 -2.11 21.30 2.76
N GLU A 195 -1.30 20.70 1.91
CA GLU A 195 -1.71 19.63 1.00
C GLU A 195 -0.88 18.38 1.25
N LYS A 196 -1.54 17.24 1.20
CA LYS A 196 -0.90 15.93 1.25
C LYS A 196 -1.41 15.07 0.10
N ARG A 197 -0.48 14.42 -0.60
CA ARG A 197 -0.81 13.48 -1.67
C ARG A 197 -0.43 12.07 -1.25
N SER A 198 -1.28 11.13 -1.61
CA SER A 198 -1.09 9.71 -1.34
C SER A 198 -1.73 8.89 -2.45
N SER A 199 -1.33 7.64 -2.61
CA SER A 199 -1.93 6.74 -3.59
C SER A 199 -2.29 5.39 -2.97
N PHE A 200 -3.32 4.79 -3.52
CA PHE A 200 -3.84 3.49 -3.15
C PHE A 200 -4.07 2.65 -4.40
N THR A 201 -3.60 1.41 -4.40
CA THR A 201 -3.69 0.53 -5.56
C THR A 201 -4.58 -0.67 -5.27
N ILE A 202 -5.53 -0.94 -6.14
CA ILE A 202 -6.41 -2.09 -6.07
C ILE A 202 -6.02 -3.06 -7.18
N TYR A 203 -5.84 -4.32 -6.82
CA TYR A 203 -5.61 -5.37 -7.80
C TYR A 203 -6.89 -5.89 -8.41
N LYS A 204 -6.80 -6.24 -9.67
CA LYS A 204 -7.68 -7.22 -10.27
C LYS A 204 -7.04 -8.62 -10.18
N PRO A 205 -7.82 -9.68 -9.86
CA PRO A 205 -7.37 -11.05 -10.06
C PRO A 205 -6.85 -11.23 -11.48
N GLY A 206 -5.75 -11.95 -11.64
CA GLY A 206 -5.12 -12.17 -12.96
C GLY A 206 -4.22 -11.05 -13.47
N ILE A 207 -3.98 -9.98 -12.70
CA ILE A 207 -2.94 -8.99 -12.98
C ILE A 207 -1.81 -9.13 -11.97
N SER A 208 -0.56 -9.02 -12.45
CA SER A 208 0.63 -9.03 -11.59
C SER A 208 0.57 -7.89 -10.57
N SER A 209 1.04 -8.21 -9.40
CA SER A 209 1.15 -7.27 -8.29
C SER A 209 2.10 -6.09 -8.56
N TYR A 210 2.91 -6.17 -9.58
CA TYR A 210 3.86 -5.13 -10.01
C TYR A 210 3.33 -4.25 -11.15
N VAL A 211 2.12 -4.53 -11.65
CA VAL A 211 1.46 -3.72 -12.67
C VAL A 211 0.58 -2.65 -12.04
N PHE A 212 0.90 -1.40 -12.29
CA PHE A 212 0.16 -0.24 -11.76
C PHE A 212 -0.61 0.51 -12.84
N ASP A 213 -0.20 0.33 -14.09
CA ASP A 213 -0.75 1.00 -15.26
C ASP A 213 -0.65 0.05 -16.45
N ILE A 214 -1.79 -0.23 -17.10
CA ILE A 214 -1.86 -1.16 -18.23
C ILE A 214 -1.13 -0.61 -19.46
N ASP A 215 -1.15 0.70 -19.69
CA ASP A 215 -0.45 1.31 -20.82
C ASP A 215 1.07 1.15 -20.69
N ILE A 216 1.58 1.36 -19.49
CA ILE A 216 2.99 1.16 -19.17
C ILE A 216 3.33 -0.33 -19.28
N ALA A 217 2.50 -1.20 -18.71
CA ALA A 217 2.72 -2.64 -18.73
C ALA A 217 2.76 -3.19 -20.17
N LEU A 218 1.82 -2.79 -21.02
CA LEU A 218 1.83 -3.17 -22.45
C LEU A 218 3.07 -2.65 -23.18
N LYS A 219 3.52 -1.42 -22.90
CA LYS A 219 4.78 -0.91 -23.49
C LYS A 219 5.99 -1.73 -23.04
N GLN A 220 6.02 -2.18 -21.80
CA GLN A 220 7.08 -3.04 -21.27
C GLN A 220 7.07 -4.42 -21.93
N MET A 221 5.87 -4.99 -22.21
CA MET A 221 5.74 -6.27 -22.90
C MET A 221 6.38 -6.31 -24.31
N LYS A 222 6.60 -5.16 -24.95
CA LYS A 222 7.21 -5.11 -26.30
C LYS A 222 8.50 -5.93 -26.42
N TYR A 223 9.21 -6.17 -25.31
CA TYR A 223 10.47 -6.92 -25.31
C TYR A 223 10.27 -8.44 -25.37
N ILE A 224 9.09 -8.93 -25.01
CA ILE A 224 8.75 -10.36 -24.99
C ILE A 224 7.71 -10.75 -26.04
N LEU A 225 7.13 -9.76 -26.72
CA LEU A 225 6.12 -10.00 -27.76
C LEU A 225 6.75 -10.37 -29.11
N ARG A 226 6.10 -11.31 -29.79
CA ARG A 226 6.37 -11.63 -31.19
C ARG A 226 5.95 -10.49 -32.11
N ASN A 227 6.40 -10.49 -33.36
CA ASN A 227 6.11 -9.41 -34.30
C ASN A 227 4.60 -9.27 -34.63
N ASP A 228 3.89 -10.39 -34.72
CA ASP A 228 2.45 -10.42 -34.92
C ASP A 228 1.67 -9.87 -33.75
N GLU A 229 2.15 -10.09 -32.52
CA GLU A 229 1.54 -9.56 -31.29
C GLU A 229 1.81 -8.06 -31.11
N ARG A 230 3.01 -7.59 -31.49
CA ARG A 230 3.36 -6.16 -31.43
C ARG A 230 2.43 -5.29 -32.29
N SER A 231 1.96 -5.81 -33.42
CA SER A 231 1.01 -5.10 -34.27
C SER A 231 -0.34 -4.84 -33.57
N LYS A 232 -0.72 -5.69 -32.62
CA LYS A 232 -1.94 -5.56 -31.82
C LYS A 232 -1.86 -4.48 -30.75
N LEU A 233 -0.68 -3.96 -30.42
CA LEU A 233 -0.51 -2.92 -29.40
C LEU A 233 -1.11 -1.54 -29.78
N ASN A 234 -1.52 -1.35 -31.01
CA ASN A 234 -2.11 -0.09 -31.50
C ASN A 234 -3.58 0.11 -31.11
N VAL A 235 -3.99 -0.47 -30.00
CA VAL A 235 -5.35 -0.37 -29.44
C VAL A 235 -5.52 0.96 -28.74
N ARG A 236 -6.67 1.63 -28.88
CA ARG A 236 -6.89 2.98 -28.40
C ARG A 236 -7.76 3.04 -27.13
N SER A 237 -8.80 2.19 -27.05
CA SER A 237 -9.66 2.20 -25.86
C SER A 237 -8.98 1.52 -24.68
N LYS A 238 -9.38 1.90 -23.48
CA LYS A 238 -8.83 1.34 -22.25
C LYS A 238 -9.27 -0.12 -22.08
N GLU A 239 -10.52 -0.38 -22.40
CA GLU A 239 -11.15 -1.69 -22.33
C GLU A 239 -10.42 -2.69 -23.25
N ASP A 240 -10.19 -2.28 -24.50
CA ASP A 240 -9.46 -3.12 -25.46
C ASP A 240 -8.01 -3.37 -25.03
N LYS A 241 -7.34 -2.40 -24.40
CA LYS A 241 -5.99 -2.57 -23.86
C LYS A 241 -5.95 -3.55 -22.70
N GLU A 242 -6.92 -3.49 -21.80
CA GLU A 242 -7.06 -4.46 -20.70
C GLU A 242 -7.30 -5.86 -21.28
N GLU A 243 -8.23 -6.02 -22.22
CA GLU A 243 -8.52 -7.29 -22.86
C GLU A 243 -7.30 -7.86 -23.59
N LEU A 244 -6.59 -7.02 -24.34
CA LEU A 244 -5.35 -7.41 -25.00
C LEU A 244 -4.30 -7.87 -24.00
N PHE A 245 -4.11 -7.12 -22.91
CA PHE A 245 -3.16 -7.47 -21.85
C PHE A 245 -3.47 -8.86 -21.27
N TYR A 246 -4.73 -9.09 -20.91
CA TYR A 246 -5.17 -10.39 -20.39
C TYR A 246 -4.98 -11.52 -21.39
N SER A 247 -5.35 -11.32 -22.66
CA SER A 247 -5.22 -12.35 -23.68
C SER A 247 -3.76 -12.76 -23.91
N LEU A 248 -2.85 -11.78 -23.97
CA LEU A 248 -1.42 -12.02 -24.17
C LEU A 248 -0.79 -12.80 -23.01
N TRP A 249 -1.20 -12.53 -21.78
CA TRP A 249 -0.69 -13.26 -20.62
C TRP A 249 -1.36 -14.61 -20.40
N LYS A 250 -2.64 -14.77 -20.78
CA LYS A 250 -3.33 -16.04 -20.77
C LYS A 250 -2.67 -17.07 -21.69
N GLU A 251 -2.20 -16.66 -22.86
CA GLU A 251 -1.46 -17.53 -23.79
C GLU A 251 -0.09 -17.98 -23.22
N ARG A 252 0.44 -17.24 -22.24
CA ARG A 252 1.75 -17.46 -21.63
C ARG A 252 1.67 -18.05 -20.22
N ASP A 253 0.48 -18.39 -19.78
CA ASP A 253 0.24 -18.89 -18.43
C ASP A 253 0.73 -20.35 -18.33
N PRO A 254 1.76 -20.65 -17.52
CA PRO A 254 2.25 -22.01 -17.35
C PRO A 254 1.32 -22.90 -16.51
N THR A 255 0.41 -22.29 -15.74
CA THR A 255 -0.49 -22.98 -14.80
C THR A 255 -1.92 -22.41 -14.88
N PRO A 256 -2.64 -22.62 -16.02
CA PRO A 256 -3.96 -22.00 -16.24
C PRO A 256 -5.04 -22.38 -15.23
N GLN A 257 -4.80 -23.38 -14.38
CA GLN A 257 -5.74 -23.81 -13.34
C GLN A 257 -5.61 -22.98 -12.05
N THR A 258 -4.58 -22.15 -11.94
CA THR A 258 -4.38 -21.25 -10.80
C THR A 258 -4.94 -19.86 -11.10
N GLU A 259 -5.28 -19.11 -10.06
CA GLU A 259 -5.70 -17.71 -10.22
C GLU A 259 -4.53 -16.77 -10.57
N ARG A 260 -3.31 -17.27 -10.54
CA ARG A 260 -2.09 -16.50 -10.67
C ARG A 260 -1.29 -17.00 -11.87
N ASN A 261 -0.87 -16.07 -12.71
CA ASN A 261 0.09 -16.33 -13.78
C ASN A 261 1.50 -16.05 -13.24
N GLU A 262 2.24 -17.13 -12.92
CA GLU A 262 3.56 -17.04 -12.31
C GLU A 262 4.58 -16.39 -13.24
N LEU A 263 4.49 -16.63 -14.54
CA LEU A 263 5.39 -16.03 -15.51
C LEU A 263 5.18 -14.51 -15.62
N MET A 264 3.94 -14.07 -15.56
CA MET A 264 3.62 -12.63 -15.51
C MET A 264 4.18 -11.97 -14.25
N GLU A 265 4.00 -12.61 -13.08
CA GLU A 265 4.54 -12.10 -11.82
C GLU A 265 6.06 -11.97 -11.88
N GLU A 266 6.75 -13.02 -12.29
CA GLU A 266 8.22 -13.04 -12.41
C GLU A 266 8.71 -11.95 -13.39
N TYR A 267 8.04 -11.80 -14.52
CA TYR A 267 8.38 -10.77 -15.50
C TYR A 267 8.29 -9.36 -14.93
N TYR A 268 7.14 -9.00 -14.33
CA TYR A 268 6.96 -7.65 -13.79
C TYR A 268 7.71 -7.40 -12.49
N GLU A 269 8.00 -8.41 -11.70
CA GLU A 269 8.94 -8.31 -10.59
C GLU A 269 10.34 -7.89 -11.08
N ARG A 270 10.84 -8.53 -12.13
CA ARG A 270 12.12 -8.17 -12.74
C ARG A 270 12.10 -6.77 -13.34
N VAL A 271 11.01 -6.39 -14.02
CA VAL A 271 10.83 -5.04 -14.55
C VAL A 271 10.81 -3.99 -13.45
N SER A 272 10.11 -4.25 -12.34
CA SER A 272 10.09 -3.36 -11.17
C SER A 272 11.49 -3.21 -10.57
N TYR A 273 12.21 -4.32 -10.41
CA TYR A 273 13.58 -4.30 -9.91
C TYR A 273 14.51 -3.45 -10.78
N VAL A 274 14.43 -3.59 -12.11
CA VAL A 274 15.22 -2.79 -13.05
C VAL A 274 14.88 -1.32 -12.95
N ASN A 275 13.60 -0.96 -12.88
CA ASN A 275 13.16 0.43 -12.74
C ASN A 275 13.60 1.08 -11.42
N GLU A 276 13.74 0.29 -10.35
CA GLU A 276 14.16 0.79 -9.03
C GLU A 276 15.69 0.97 -8.90
N HIS A 277 16.47 0.19 -9.65
CA HIS A 277 17.93 0.11 -9.47
C HIS A 277 18.73 0.70 -10.62
N PHE A 278 18.10 0.92 -11.77
CA PHE A 278 18.77 1.44 -12.96
C PHE A 278 17.99 2.65 -13.49
N ASP A 279 18.56 3.84 -13.33
CA ASP A 279 18.00 5.08 -13.88
C ASP A 279 17.99 5.03 -15.41
N GLY A 280 16.79 5.13 -16.00
CA GLY A 280 16.62 5.43 -17.42
C GLY A 280 15.94 4.38 -18.28
N TRP A 281 14.65 4.28 -18.12
CA TRP A 281 13.76 3.71 -19.15
C TRP A 281 12.66 4.72 -19.51
#